data_705d8dd6b624b69440972edea33d4313
#
_entry.id   705d8dd6b624b69440972edea33d4313
#
_cell.length_a   1.000
_cell.length_b   1.000
_cell.length_c   1.000
_cell.angle_alpha   90.00
_cell.angle_beta   90.00
_cell.angle_gamma   90.00
#
_symmetry.space_group_name_H-M   'P 1'
#
loop_
_entity.id
_entity.type
_entity.pdbx_description
1 polymer ?
#
loop_
_entity_poly.entity_id
_entity_poly.type
_entity_poly.pdbx_seq_one_letter_code
_entity_poly.pdbx_strand_id
1 'polypeptide(L)'
;MKKIPQDIVGDIAILKFPRRTLWIVKRWKARKFLRENKSVKTILEKTEKFSGELRTLKTRHLAGLKTKEATYKENNCTFKFNVDETYFSPRLSNERKVIADQVEKLSKKQGTKILVLFAGISPYPIVIARKLKEKKKKAKIISNELNEKANEYGRKNIALNKFSDYITLAEGDARKLPNKLKEKFNIILMPRPNLKDTFLETALKLSKKGTTIFYHGFGTKESVLEEIKRDTKNKISKITIRKAGDIGPHAYRWQCQFKVK
;
A
#
# COMPACT_ATOMS: atom_id res chain seq x y z
N MET A 1 -1.85 28.50 -20.23
CA MET A 1 -3.00 27.78 -19.61
C MET A 1 -2.56 27.17 -18.28
N LYS A 2 -3.32 27.37 -17.17
CA LYS A 2 -2.99 26.72 -15.88
C LYS A 2 -3.00 25.20 -16.05
N LYS A 3 -1.94 24.53 -15.58
CA LYS A 3 -1.80 23.08 -15.61
C LYS A 3 -2.89 22.42 -14.76
N ILE A 4 -3.63 21.48 -15.34
CA ILE A 4 -4.70 20.77 -14.60
C ILE A 4 -4.04 19.82 -13.61
N PRO A 5 -4.38 19.86 -12.31
CA PRO A 5 -3.90 18.88 -11.37
C PRO A 5 -4.32 17.47 -11.78
N GLN A 6 -3.35 16.54 -11.80
CA GLN A 6 -3.54 15.19 -12.32
C GLN A 6 -2.77 14.17 -11.49
N ASP A 7 -3.35 13.00 -11.35
CA ASP A 7 -2.68 11.80 -10.86
C ASP A 7 -2.72 10.74 -11.98
N ILE A 8 -1.56 10.23 -12.38
CA ILE A 8 -1.48 9.16 -13.38
C ILE A 8 -1.21 7.85 -12.63
N VAL A 9 -2.07 6.87 -12.88
CA VAL A 9 -2.03 5.56 -12.26
C VAL A 9 -2.05 4.50 -13.36
N GLY A 10 -0.86 4.07 -13.77
CA GLY A 10 -0.70 3.18 -14.91
C GLY A 10 -1.23 3.82 -16.21
N ASP A 11 -2.22 3.17 -16.80
CA ASP A 11 -2.87 3.60 -18.04
C ASP A 11 -4.12 4.48 -17.82
N ILE A 12 -4.40 4.90 -16.58
CA ILE A 12 -5.48 5.82 -16.22
C ILE A 12 -4.92 7.16 -15.73
N ALA A 13 -5.42 8.28 -16.26
CA ALA A 13 -5.21 9.60 -15.70
C ALA A 13 -6.47 10.11 -14.99
N ILE A 14 -6.31 10.55 -13.75
CA ILE A 14 -7.37 11.13 -12.93
C ILE A 14 -7.16 12.63 -12.87
N LEU A 15 -8.03 13.40 -13.52
CA LEU A 15 -7.95 14.85 -13.59
C LEU A 15 -8.86 15.50 -12.54
N LYS A 16 -8.42 16.66 -12.03
CA LYS A 16 -9.20 17.46 -11.08
C LYS A 16 -9.54 18.79 -11.70
N PHE A 17 -10.82 18.99 -11.98
CA PHE A 17 -11.34 20.25 -12.52
C PHE A 17 -11.93 21.16 -11.43
N PRO A 18 -11.88 22.48 -11.60
CA PRO A 18 -12.67 23.41 -10.81
C PRO A 18 -14.18 23.11 -10.92
N ARG A 19 -14.93 23.29 -9.81
CA ARG A 19 -16.37 22.93 -9.75
C ARG A 19 -17.21 23.56 -10.88
N ARG A 20 -16.91 24.80 -11.25
CA ARG A 20 -17.66 25.57 -12.28
C ARG A 20 -17.23 25.28 -13.73
N THR A 21 -16.33 24.30 -13.98
CA THR A 21 -15.90 23.98 -15.34
C THR A 21 -17.03 23.26 -16.07
N LEU A 22 -17.44 23.80 -17.24
CA LEU A 22 -18.46 23.20 -18.07
C LEU A 22 -18.07 21.79 -18.54
N TRP A 23 -19.04 20.89 -18.61
CA TRP A 23 -18.84 19.50 -19.02
C TRP A 23 -18.15 19.34 -20.37
N ILE A 24 -18.59 20.13 -21.35
CA ILE A 24 -18.02 20.16 -22.71
C ILE A 24 -16.52 20.50 -22.66
N VAL A 25 -16.14 21.52 -21.86
CA VAL A 25 -14.75 21.94 -21.68
C VAL A 25 -13.91 20.83 -20.99
N LYS A 26 -14.48 20.16 -19.99
CA LYS A 26 -13.81 19.02 -19.34
C LYS A 26 -13.50 17.91 -20.33
N ARG A 27 -14.50 17.51 -21.15
CA ARG A 27 -14.33 16.46 -22.17
C ARG A 27 -13.34 16.86 -23.26
N TRP A 28 -13.39 18.12 -23.73
CA TRP A 28 -12.43 18.63 -24.71
C TRP A 28 -10.99 18.56 -24.16
N LYS A 29 -10.76 19.05 -22.95
CA LYS A 29 -9.45 18.99 -22.28
C LYS A 29 -9.00 17.54 -22.03
N ALA A 30 -9.89 16.65 -21.63
CA ALA A 30 -9.60 15.24 -21.45
C ALA A 30 -9.18 14.56 -22.76
N ARG A 31 -9.88 14.83 -23.89
CA ARG A 31 -9.51 14.30 -25.20
C ARG A 31 -8.16 14.84 -25.69
N LYS A 32 -7.88 16.14 -25.44
CA LYS A 32 -6.57 16.73 -25.74
C LYS A 32 -5.47 16.03 -24.94
N PHE A 33 -5.66 15.88 -23.62
CA PHE A 33 -4.73 15.18 -22.73
C PHE A 33 -4.45 13.74 -23.18
N LEU A 34 -5.49 13.00 -23.58
CA LEU A 34 -5.37 11.63 -24.06
C LEU A 34 -4.51 11.53 -25.34
N ARG A 35 -4.65 12.48 -26.27
CA ARG A 35 -3.83 12.55 -27.50
C ARG A 35 -2.35 12.85 -27.21
N GLU A 36 -2.10 13.70 -26.22
CA GLU A 36 -0.74 14.10 -25.82
C GLU A 36 -0.01 13.04 -24.98
N ASN A 37 -0.74 12.10 -24.36
CA ASN A 37 -0.19 11.10 -23.44
C ASN A 37 -0.51 9.67 -23.92
N LYS A 38 0.27 9.15 -24.85
CA LYS A 38 0.02 7.85 -25.52
C LYS A 38 -0.03 6.64 -24.56
N SER A 39 0.62 6.72 -23.40
CA SER A 39 0.58 5.67 -22.38
C SER A 39 -0.74 5.61 -21.60
N VAL A 40 -1.53 6.70 -21.64
CA VAL A 40 -2.82 6.81 -20.97
C VAL A 40 -3.91 6.33 -21.92
N LYS A 41 -4.77 5.42 -21.44
CA LYS A 41 -5.89 4.87 -22.22
C LYS A 41 -7.24 5.40 -21.75
N THR A 42 -7.34 5.85 -20.51
CA THR A 42 -8.58 6.32 -19.88
C THR A 42 -8.35 7.61 -19.12
N ILE A 43 -9.27 8.55 -19.28
CA ILE A 43 -9.31 9.79 -18.50
C ILE A 43 -10.55 9.77 -17.60
N LEU A 44 -10.30 9.91 -16.31
CA LEU A 44 -11.33 10.05 -15.29
C LEU A 44 -11.28 11.44 -14.66
N GLU A 45 -12.41 11.94 -14.19
CA GLU A 45 -12.51 13.12 -13.32
C GLU A 45 -12.66 12.66 -11.89
N LYS A 46 -11.86 13.22 -10.98
CA LYS A 46 -12.07 13.05 -9.55
C LYS A 46 -13.28 13.87 -9.11
N THR A 47 -14.34 13.20 -8.64
CA THR A 47 -15.58 13.85 -8.19
C THR A 47 -15.60 14.10 -6.69
N GLU A 48 -15.00 13.20 -5.90
CA GLU A 48 -14.96 13.28 -4.44
C GLU A 48 -13.53 13.05 -3.91
N LYS A 49 -13.28 13.45 -2.67
CA LYS A 49 -12.03 13.09 -1.96
C LYS A 49 -12.10 11.62 -1.55
N PHE A 50 -10.94 11.04 -1.24
CA PHE A 50 -10.92 9.73 -0.57
C PHE A 50 -11.72 9.79 0.73
N SER A 51 -12.63 8.84 0.91
CA SER A 51 -13.57 8.80 2.04
C SER A 51 -13.67 7.40 2.64
N GLY A 52 -14.15 7.36 3.89
CA GLY A 52 -14.37 6.14 4.64
C GLY A 52 -13.09 5.42 5.08
N GLU A 53 -13.29 4.38 5.88
CA GLU A 53 -12.22 3.52 6.41
C GLU A 53 -11.46 2.80 5.27
N LEU A 54 -12.15 2.44 4.19
CA LEU A 54 -11.60 1.76 3.03
C LEU A 54 -10.86 2.72 2.06
N ARG A 55 -10.93 4.04 2.28
CA ARG A 55 -10.29 5.07 1.47
C ARG A 55 -10.61 4.93 -0.02
N THR A 56 -11.88 4.74 -0.35
CA THR A 56 -12.36 4.66 -1.73
C THR A 56 -12.45 6.04 -2.38
N LEU A 57 -12.43 6.09 -3.69
CA LEU A 57 -12.50 7.29 -4.52
C LEU A 57 -13.70 7.19 -5.43
N LYS A 58 -14.37 8.33 -5.73
CA LYS A 58 -15.37 8.36 -6.80
C LYS A 58 -14.86 9.14 -8.00
N THR A 59 -14.96 8.52 -9.16
CA THR A 59 -14.55 9.13 -10.43
C THR A 59 -15.65 9.07 -11.47
N ARG A 60 -15.56 9.97 -12.46
CA ARG A 60 -16.42 10.03 -13.64
C ARG A 60 -15.59 9.91 -14.89
N HIS A 61 -16.02 9.07 -15.83
CA HIS A 61 -15.38 8.92 -17.14
C HIS A 61 -15.51 10.19 -18.00
N LEU A 62 -14.41 10.63 -18.61
CA LEU A 62 -14.35 11.79 -19.50
C LEU A 62 -13.97 11.43 -20.94
N ALA A 63 -12.96 10.58 -21.14
CA ALA A 63 -12.46 10.21 -22.46
C ALA A 63 -11.68 8.87 -22.43
N GLY A 64 -11.49 8.27 -23.59
CA GLY A 64 -10.75 7.02 -23.76
C GLY A 64 -11.60 5.78 -23.50
N LEU A 65 -10.98 4.69 -23.07
CA LEU A 65 -11.67 3.44 -22.75
C LEU A 65 -12.61 3.64 -21.56
N LYS A 66 -13.82 3.04 -21.64
CA LYS A 66 -14.82 3.13 -20.58
C LYS A 66 -14.52 2.10 -19.48
N THR A 67 -13.41 2.30 -18.77
CA THR A 67 -12.98 1.43 -17.66
C THR A 67 -12.48 2.26 -16.48
N LYS A 68 -12.53 1.66 -15.29
CA LYS A 68 -11.91 2.16 -14.05
C LYS A 68 -10.81 1.20 -13.56
N GLU A 69 -10.58 0.12 -14.30
CA GLU A 69 -9.51 -0.82 -13.99
C GLU A 69 -8.19 -0.34 -14.61
N ALA A 70 -7.25 0.02 -13.73
CA ALA A 70 -5.91 0.45 -14.09
C ALA A 70 -4.96 -0.77 -14.19
N THR A 71 -4.04 -0.70 -15.14
CA THR A 71 -2.88 -1.59 -15.18
C THR A 71 -1.62 -0.78 -14.87
N TYR A 72 -0.95 -1.12 -13.77
CA TYR A 72 0.22 -0.40 -13.27
C TYR A 72 1.42 -1.33 -13.13
N LYS A 73 2.61 -0.84 -13.48
CA LYS A 73 3.87 -1.59 -13.37
C LYS A 73 4.87 -0.88 -12.46
N GLU A 74 5.47 -1.62 -11.53
CA GLU A 74 6.57 -1.16 -10.69
C GLU A 74 7.41 -2.34 -10.20
N ASN A 75 8.67 -2.12 -9.89
CA ASN A 75 9.56 -3.11 -9.26
C ASN A 75 9.48 -4.50 -9.92
N ASN A 76 9.43 -4.57 -11.25
CA ASN A 76 9.27 -5.78 -12.05
C ASN A 76 7.97 -6.57 -11.74
N CYS A 77 6.94 -5.89 -11.23
CA CYS A 77 5.64 -6.46 -10.93
C CYS A 77 4.53 -5.70 -11.67
N THR A 78 3.45 -6.40 -12.00
CA THR A 78 2.26 -5.83 -12.66
C THR A 78 1.08 -5.90 -11.72
N PHE A 79 0.32 -4.81 -11.62
CA PHE A 79 -0.86 -4.71 -10.76
C PHE A 79 -2.06 -4.26 -11.58
N LYS A 80 -3.21 -4.91 -11.33
CA LYS A 80 -4.52 -4.50 -11.84
C LYS A 80 -5.42 -4.16 -10.68
N PHE A 81 -6.20 -3.11 -10.79
CA PHE A 81 -7.14 -2.72 -9.74
C PHE A 81 -8.12 -1.64 -10.23
N ASN A 82 -9.32 -1.63 -9.66
CA ASN A 82 -10.30 -0.58 -9.87
C ASN A 82 -9.97 0.62 -8.97
N VAL A 83 -9.76 1.79 -9.59
CA VAL A 83 -9.35 3.01 -8.89
C VAL A 83 -10.41 3.58 -7.95
N ASP A 84 -11.69 3.22 -8.13
CA ASP A 84 -12.78 3.66 -7.26
C ASP A 84 -12.96 2.73 -6.05
N GLU A 85 -12.69 1.44 -6.21
CA GLU A 85 -12.99 0.41 -5.21
C GLU A 85 -11.81 0.10 -4.29
N THR A 86 -10.59 0.43 -4.71
CA THR A 86 -9.38 0.08 -3.98
C THR A 86 -8.46 1.27 -3.81
N TYR A 87 -7.71 1.28 -2.69
CA TYR A 87 -6.66 2.26 -2.49
C TYR A 87 -5.32 1.76 -3.03
N PHE A 88 -4.72 2.54 -3.90
CA PHE A 88 -3.35 2.33 -4.37
C PHE A 88 -2.62 3.66 -4.53
N SER A 89 -1.34 3.73 -4.15
CA SER A 89 -0.50 4.92 -4.30
C SER A 89 0.77 4.62 -5.09
N PRO A 90 0.88 5.09 -6.34
CA PRO A 90 2.12 4.99 -7.14
C PRO A 90 3.32 5.65 -6.47
N ARG A 91 3.09 6.71 -5.68
CA ARG A 91 4.14 7.46 -4.98
C ARG A 91 4.93 6.61 -3.96
N LEU A 92 4.37 5.46 -3.55
CA LEU A 92 5.03 4.53 -2.62
C LEU A 92 5.87 3.45 -3.32
N SER A 93 6.05 3.51 -4.63
CA SER A 93 6.82 2.52 -5.39
C SER A 93 8.25 2.37 -4.86
N ASN A 94 8.95 3.48 -4.64
CA ASN A 94 10.30 3.45 -4.06
C ASN A 94 10.30 2.95 -2.61
N GLU A 95 9.30 3.33 -1.82
CA GLU A 95 9.17 2.83 -0.44
C GLU A 95 8.98 1.32 -0.39
N ARG A 96 8.17 0.75 -1.29
CA ARG A 96 7.99 -0.70 -1.43
C ARG A 96 9.30 -1.41 -1.79
N LYS A 97 10.11 -0.82 -2.68
CA LYS A 97 11.44 -1.34 -3.04
C LYS A 97 12.38 -1.34 -1.83
N VAL A 98 12.50 -0.22 -1.13
CA VAL A 98 13.37 -0.08 0.05
C VAL A 98 12.99 -1.09 1.13
N ILE A 99 11.70 -1.24 1.41
CA ILE A 99 11.21 -2.23 2.39
C ILE A 99 11.50 -3.66 1.92
N ALA A 100 11.28 -3.97 0.64
CA ALA A 100 11.59 -5.30 0.10
C ALA A 100 13.08 -5.65 0.22
N ASP A 101 13.97 -4.69 -0.02
CA ASP A 101 15.42 -4.86 0.16
C ASP A 101 15.79 -5.10 1.64
N GLN A 102 15.15 -4.39 2.57
CA GLN A 102 15.36 -4.59 4.01
C GLN A 102 14.82 -5.94 4.49
N VAL A 103 13.63 -6.32 4.05
CA VAL A 103 13.01 -7.61 4.37
C VAL A 103 13.85 -8.76 3.82
N GLU A 104 14.36 -8.63 2.61
CA GLU A 104 15.26 -9.63 2.00
C GLU A 104 16.51 -9.86 2.85
N LYS A 105 17.18 -8.78 3.29
CA LYS A 105 18.38 -8.87 4.15
C LYS A 105 18.10 -9.56 5.48
N LEU A 106 16.91 -9.38 6.05
CA LEU A 106 16.50 -10.01 7.32
C LEU A 106 16.01 -11.44 7.14
N SER A 107 15.66 -11.83 5.92
CA SER A 107 15.09 -13.16 5.62
C SER A 107 16.19 -14.20 5.50
N LYS A 108 15.98 -15.36 6.15
CA LYS A 108 16.79 -16.57 5.97
C LYS A 108 16.57 -17.16 4.57
N LYS A 109 17.42 -18.10 4.15
CA LYS A 109 17.27 -18.80 2.88
C LYS A 109 15.91 -19.52 2.77
N GLN A 110 15.43 -20.07 3.89
CA GLN A 110 14.14 -20.74 4.00
C GLN A 110 13.49 -20.50 5.38
N GLY A 111 12.17 -20.70 5.48
CA GLY A 111 11.44 -20.71 6.74
C GLY A 111 11.12 -19.35 7.35
N THR A 112 11.41 -18.24 6.67
CA THR A 112 10.99 -16.92 7.16
C THR A 112 9.48 -16.75 6.99
N LYS A 113 8.80 -16.35 8.07
CA LYS A 113 7.37 -16.03 8.08
C LYS A 113 7.18 -14.53 8.17
N ILE A 114 6.46 -13.96 7.22
CA ILE A 114 6.23 -12.53 7.06
C ILE A 114 4.73 -12.26 7.11
N LEU A 115 4.31 -11.27 7.90
CA LEU A 115 2.95 -10.76 7.91
C LEU A 115 2.93 -9.34 7.36
N VAL A 116 2.06 -9.06 6.42
CA VAL A 116 1.79 -7.72 5.92
C VAL A 116 0.35 -7.37 6.25
N LEU A 117 0.16 -6.42 7.16
CA LEU A 117 -1.14 -5.85 7.49
C LEU A 117 -1.48 -4.71 6.53
N PHE A 118 -2.77 -4.43 6.33
CA PHE A 118 -3.25 -3.34 5.45
C PHE A 118 -2.68 -3.44 4.04
N ALA A 119 -2.69 -4.64 3.49
CA ALA A 119 -1.96 -4.96 2.27
C ALA A 119 -2.57 -4.37 0.99
N GLY A 120 -3.82 -3.88 1.03
CA GLY A 120 -4.53 -3.40 -0.15
C GLY A 120 -4.60 -4.48 -1.24
N ILE A 121 -4.31 -4.11 -2.47
CA ILE A 121 -4.22 -5.04 -3.61
C ILE A 121 -2.94 -5.89 -3.60
N SER A 122 -2.30 -6.06 -2.45
CA SER A 122 -1.07 -6.82 -2.18
C SER A 122 0.23 -6.28 -2.80
N PRO A 123 0.47 -4.97 -2.98
CA PRO A 123 1.69 -4.50 -3.62
C PRO A 123 2.95 -4.79 -2.79
N TYR A 124 2.93 -4.57 -1.45
CA TYR A 124 4.07 -4.91 -0.60
C TYR A 124 4.38 -6.42 -0.59
N PRO A 125 3.41 -7.32 -0.37
CA PRO A 125 3.64 -8.75 -0.43
C PRO A 125 4.28 -9.20 -1.74
N ILE A 126 3.77 -8.71 -2.88
CA ILE A 126 4.23 -9.08 -4.22
C ILE A 126 5.65 -8.58 -4.50
N VAL A 127 5.97 -7.31 -4.15
CA VAL A 127 7.32 -6.75 -4.35
C VAL A 127 8.34 -7.46 -3.44
N ILE A 128 7.95 -7.80 -2.20
CA ILE A 128 8.79 -8.61 -1.28
C ILE A 128 9.03 -10.00 -1.88
N ALA A 129 7.98 -10.70 -2.34
CA ALA A 129 8.11 -12.01 -2.95
C ALA A 129 9.01 -11.98 -4.19
N ARG A 130 8.89 -10.94 -5.04
CA ARG A 130 9.79 -10.71 -6.19
C ARG A 130 11.23 -10.63 -5.74
N LYS A 131 11.53 -9.80 -4.75
CA LYS A 131 12.90 -9.63 -4.25
C LYS A 131 13.46 -10.91 -3.64
N LEU A 132 12.67 -11.63 -2.85
CA LEU A 132 13.08 -12.90 -2.26
C LEU A 132 13.38 -13.97 -3.34
N LYS A 133 12.51 -14.06 -4.36
CA LYS A 133 12.72 -14.99 -5.49
C LYS A 133 14.00 -14.69 -6.27
N GLU A 134 14.29 -13.40 -6.55
CA GLU A 134 15.54 -12.95 -7.19
C GLU A 134 16.78 -13.36 -6.39
N LYS A 135 16.68 -13.42 -5.06
CA LYS A 135 17.75 -13.85 -4.14
C LYS A 135 17.67 -15.33 -3.76
N LYS A 136 16.88 -16.14 -4.47
CA LYS A 136 16.69 -17.58 -4.22
C LYS A 136 16.32 -17.90 -2.75
N LYS A 137 15.53 -17.01 -2.12
CA LYS A 137 15.00 -17.19 -0.76
C LYS A 137 13.53 -17.57 -0.81
N LYS A 138 13.09 -18.49 0.07
CA LYS A 138 11.69 -18.87 0.26
C LYS A 138 11.17 -18.36 1.60
N ALA A 139 10.01 -17.70 1.58
CA ALA A 139 9.30 -17.25 2.76
C ALA A 139 7.81 -17.51 2.60
N LYS A 140 7.10 -17.67 3.74
CA LYS A 140 5.64 -17.64 3.79
C LYS A 140 5.20 -16.22 4.11
N ILE A 141 4.46 -15.61 3.22
CA ILE A 141 3.96 -14.24 3.37
C ILE A 141 2.44 -14.29 3.55
N ILE A 142 1.94 -13.78 4.67
CA ILE A 142 0.51 -13.58 4.90
C ILE A 142 0.19 -12.13 4.55
N SER A 143 -0.78 -11.94 3.66
CA SER A 143 -1.27 -10.64 3.19
C SER A 143 -2.66 -10.37 3.77
N ASN A 144 -2.76 -9.45 4.72
CA ASN A 144 -4.04 -9.12 5.36
C ASN A 144 -4.59 -7.79 4.83
N GLU A 145 -5.87 -7.81 4.47
CA GLU A 145 -6.62 -6.64 4.02
C GLU A 145 -8.08 -6.74 4.47
N LEU A 146 -8.67 -5.60 4.85
CA LEU A 146 -10.06 -5.48 5.26
C LEU A 146 -11.03 -5.39 4.07
N ASN A 147 -10.63 -4.66 3.03
CA ASN A 147 -11.47 -4.39 1.86
C ASN A 147 -11.58 -5.64 0.97
N GLU A 148 -12.78 -6.19 0.85
CA GLU A 148 -13.07 -7.38 0.03
C GLU A 148 -12.67 -7.19 -1.45
N LYS A 149 -12.96 -6.01 -2.03
CA LYS A 149 -12.57 -5.70 -3.41
C LYS A 149 -11.05 -5.64 -3.58
N ALA A 150 -10.35 -5.12 -2.59
CA ALA A 150 -8.88 -5.13 -2.61
C ALA A 150 -8.34 -6.57 -2.49
N ASN A 151 -8.97 -7.44 -1.72
CA ASN A 151 -8.61 -8.87 -1.64
C ASN A 151 -8.84 -9.60 -2.97
N GLU A 152 -9.96 -9.34 -3.68
CA GLU A 152 -10.22 -9.87 -5.02
C GLU A 152 -9.07 -9.49 -5.99
N TYR A 153 -8.70 -8.21 -6.01
CA TYR A 153 -7.55 -7.75 -6.82
C TYR A 153 -6.22 -8.28 -6.30
N GLY A 154 -6.04 -8.40 -5.00
CA GLY A 154 -4.87 -9.02 -4.38
C GLY A 154 -4.65 -10.44 -4.91
N ARG A 155 -5.69 -11.27 -4.92
CA ARG A 155 -5.67 -12.63 -5.45
C ARG A 155 -5.27 -12.67 -6.93
N LYS A 156 -5.91 -11.81 -7.76
CA LYS A 156 -5.59 -11.69 -9.18
C LYS A 156 -4.14 -11.24 -9.41
N ASN A 157 -3.65 -10.27 -8.63
CA ASN A 157 -2.30 -9.74 -8.74
C ASN A 157 -1.23 -10.75 -8.30
N ILE A 158 -1.48 -11.51 -7.23
CA ILE A 158 -0.59 -12.59 -6.78
C ILE A 158 -0.44 -13.64 -7.88
N ALA A 159 -1.53 -14.09 -8.48
CA ALA A 159 -1.53 -15.04 -9.59
C ALA A 159 -0.84 -14.47 -10.85
N LEU A 160 -1.15 -13.22 -11.22
CA LEU A 160 -0.55 -12.51 -12.37
C LEU A 160 0.97 -12.42 -12.28
N ASN A 161 1.52 -12.24 -11.07
CA ASN A 161 2.96 -12.18 -10.82
C ASN A 161 3.60 -13.54 -10.50
N LYS A 162 2.80 -14.63 -10.46
CA LYS A 162 3.25 -16.01 -10.19
C LYS A 162 3.88 -16.15 -8.78
N PHE A 163 3.17 -15.64 -7.74
CA PHE A 163 3.60 -15.71 -6.34
C PHE A 163 2.62 -16.44 -5.42
N SER A 164 1.73 -17.27 -5.96
CA SER A 164 0.78 -18.05 -5.17
C SER A 164 1.47 -19.01 -4.17
N ASP A 165 2.68 -19.47 -4.47
CA ASP A 165 3.49 -20.30 -3.58
C ASP A 165 4.17 -19.51 -2.43
N TYR A 166 4.20 -18.19 -2.51
CA TYR A 166 4.81 -17.29 -1.52
C TYR A 166 3.78 -16.61 -0.64
N ILE A 167 2.59 -16.27 -1.20
CA ILE A 167 1.65 -15.35 -0.58
C ILE A 167 0.29 -16.01 -0.40
N THR A 168 -0.20 -15.97 0.84
CA THR A 168 -1.55 -16.38 1.22
C THR A 168 -2.32 -15.17 1.73
N LEU A 169 -3.58 -15.01 1.29
CA LEU A 169 -4.45 -13.94 1.78
C LEU A 169 -5.04 -14.33 3.14
N ALA A 170 -5.12 -13.36 4.04
CA ALA A 170 -5.84 -13.44 5.31
C ALA A 170 -6.82 -12.26 5.37
N GLU A 171 -8.00 -12.47 4.84
CA GLU A 171 -9.01 -11.44 4.65
C GLU A 171 -9.67 -11.00 5.96
N GLY A 172 -10.02 -9.70 6.03
CA GLY A 172 -10.77 -9.09 7.11
C GLY A 172 -9.94 -8.28 8.09
N ASP A 173 -10.57 -7.95 9.21
CA ASP A 173 -10.02 -7.05 10.22
C ASP A 173 -8.74 -7.61 10.86
N ALA A 174 -7.68 -6.82 10.81
CA ALA A 174 -6.37 -7.16 11.41
C ALA A 174 -6.47 -7.48 12.91
N ARG A 175 -7.37 -6.84 13.65
CA ARG A 175 -7.59 -7.08 15.09
C ARG A 175 -8.05 -8.50 15.40
N LYS A 176 -8.69 -9.17 14.44
CA LYS A 176 -9.18 -10.56 14.58
C LYS A 176 -8.11 -11.60 14.21
N LEU A 177 -6.97 -11.20 13.63
CA LEU A 177 -5.92 -12.14 13.22
C LEU A 177 -5.29 -12.94 14.36
N PRO A 178 -5.04 -12.38 15.56
CA PRO A 178 -4.48 -13.19 16.67
C PRO A 178 -5.34 -14.41 17.04
N ASN A 179 -6.65 -14.35 16.81
CA ASN A 179 -7.57 -15.47 17.05
C ASN A 179 -7.59 -16.48 15.90
N LYS A 180 -7.26 -16.02 14.68
CA LYS A 180 -7.28 -16.85 13.45
C LYS A 180 -5.93 -17.52 13.18
N LEU A 181 -4.81 -16.82 13.47
CA LEU A 181 -3.47 -17.26 13.14
C LEU A 181 -2.76 -17.76 14.42
N LYS A 182 -2.53 -19.07 14.51
CA LYS A 182 -1.80 -19.68 15.63
C LYS A 182 -0.28 -19.48 15.55
N GLU A 183 0.22 -19.05 14.39
CA GLU A 183 1.65 -18.88 14.14
C GLU A 183 2.17 -17.49 14.51
N LYS A 184 3.47 -17.42 14.85
CA LYS A 184 4.19 -16.17 15.10
C LYS A 184 5.11 -15.85 13.92
N PHE A 185 5.33 -14.56 13.67
CA PHE A 185 6.05 -14.08 12.51
C PHE A 185 7.47 -13.64 12.86
N ASN A 186 8.38 -13.74 11.89
CA ASN A 186 9.75 -13.21 11.99
C ASN A 186 9.78 -11.73 11.62
N ILE A 187 8.91 -11.34 10.69
CA ILE A 187 8.81 -9.96 10.19
C ILE A 187 7.33 -9.59 10.10
N ILE A 188 6.97 -8.41 10.62
CA ILE A 188 5.63 -7.83 10.46
C ILE A 188 5.76 -6.46 9.82
N LEU A 189 5.09 -6.26 8.70
CA LEU A 189 5.04 -4.99 7.99
C LEU A 189 3.64 -4.37 8.15
N MET A 190 3.62 -3.12 8.56
CA MET A 190 2.40 -2.35 8.85
C MET A 190 2.36 -1.05 8.01
N PRO A 191 2.08 -1.11 6.68
CA PRO A 191 1.89 0.07 5.85
C PRO A 191 0.50 0.66 6.09
N ARG A 192 0.18 0.92 7.34
CA ARG A 192 -1.15 1.31 7.80
C ARG A 192 -1.64 2.63 7.17
N PRO A 193 -2.95 2.84 7.04
CA PRO A 193 -3.51 4.16 6.79
C PRO A 193 -3.34 5.06 8.02
N ASN A 194 -3.54 6.38 7.84
CA ASN A 194 -3.52 7.33 8.95
C ASN A 194 -4.83 7.20 9.75
N LEU A 195 -4.83 6.33 10.75
CA LEU A 195 -5.93 6.05 11.66
C LEU A 195 -5.50 6.34 13.10
N LYS A 196 -6.46 6.54 14.00
CA LYS A 196 -6.19 6.70 15.46
C LYS A 196 -5.62 5.43 16.07
N ASP A 197 -6.14 4.25 15.68
CA ASP A 197 -5.63 2.96 16.12
C ASP A 197 -4.27 2.66 15.46
N THR A 198 -3.28 2.32 16.26
CA THR A 198 -1.93 1.98 15.80
C THR A 198 -1.80 0.53 15.36
N PHE A 199 -2.67 -0.35 15.83
CA PHE A 199 -2.62 -1.81 15.64
C PHE A 199 -1.32 -2.46 16.13
N LEU A 200 -0.54 -1.77 16.95
CA LEU A 200 0.71 -2.30 17.51
C LEU A 200 0.45 -3.43 18.48
N GLU A 201 -0.64 -3.37 19.26
CA GLU A 201 -1.04 -4.48 20.14
C GLU A 201 -1.31 -5.76 19.33
N THR A 202 -2.01 -5.64 18.20
CA THR A 202 -2.25 -6.77 17.29
C THR A 202 -0.94 -7.35 16.76
N ALA A 203 -0.02 -6.48 16.32
CA ALA A 203 1.29 -6.91 15.83
C ALA A 203 2.11 -7.62 16.93
N LEU A 204 2.09 -7.11 18.16
CA LEU A 204 2.79 -7.73 19.29
C LEU A 204 2.20 -9.11 19.64
N LYS A 205 0.87 -9.27 19.60
CA LYS A 205 0.21 -10.58 19.78
C LYS A 205 0.63 -11.62 18.74
N LEU A 206 1.00 -11.20 17.53
CA LEU A 206 1.47 -12.07 16.45
C LEU A 206 3.00 -12.17 16.37
N SER A 207 3.71 -11.49 17.27
CA SER A 207 5.17 -11.48 17.36
C SER A 207 5.71 -12.55 18.28
N LYS A 208 6.99 -12.84 18.15
CA LYS A 208 7.84 -13.56 19.10
C LYS A 208 9.09 -12.74 19.40
N LYS A 209 9.88 -13.11 20.39
CA LYS A 209 11.18 -12.48 20.67
C LYS A 209 12.03 -12.44 19.39
N GLY A 210 12.58 -11.27 19.06
CA GLY A 210 13.37 -11.02 17.85
C GLY A 210 12.56 -10.71 16.58
N THR A 211 11.21 -10.72 16.64
CA THR A 211 10.39 -10.26 15.49
C THR A 211 10.74 -8.83 15.13
N THR A 212 11.04 -8.57 13.86
CA THR A 212 11.23 -7.22 13.34
C THR A 212 9.90 -6.64 12.87
N ILE A 213 9.52 -5.47 13.38
CA ILE A 213 8.33 -4.74 12.96
C ILE A 213 8.76 -3.53 12.12
N PHE A 214 8.16 -3.39 10.93
CA PHE A 214 8.17 -2.22 10.08
C PHE A 214 6.85 -1.48 10.24
N TYR A 215 6.88 -0.32 10.84
CA TYR A 215 5.70 0.47 11.17
C TYR A 215 5.69 1.79 10.40
N HIS A 216 4.57 2.16 9.80
CA HIS A 216 4.37 3.49 9.23
C HIS A 216 3.53 4.36 10.18
N GLY A 217 4.16 5.39 10.74
CA GLY A 217 3.51 6.43 11.54
C GLY A 217 3.29 7.72 10.76
N PHE A 218 2.45 8.61 11.29
CA PHE A 218 2.06 9.85 10.64
C PHE A 218 2.11 11.02 11.64
N GLY A 219 2.64 12.17 11.21
CA GLY A 219 2.77 13.36 12.06
C GLY A 219 4.21 13.84 12.18
N THR A 220 4.61 14.35 13.35
CA THR A 220 5.99 14.68 13.66
C THR A 220 6.77 13.42 14.04
N LYS A 221 8.10 13.50 13.98
CA LYS A 221 8.96 12.39 14.38
C LYS A 221 8.75 12.02 15.85
N GLU A 222 8.64 13.00 16.69
CA GLU A 222 8.45 12.90 18.14
C GLU A 222 7.14 12.19 18.45
N SER A 223 6.02 12.66 17.86
CA SER A 223 4.70 12.06 18.09
C SER A 223 4.64 10.59 17.69
N VAL A 224 5.31 10.20 16.59
CA VAL A 224 5.36 8.80 16.15
C VAL A 224 6.21 7.94 17.09
N LEU A 225 7.31 8.47 17.62
CA LEU A 225 8.15 7.74 18.59
C LEU A 225 7.40 7.53 19.92
N GLU A 226 6.66 8.55 20.40
CA GLU A 226 5.83 8.45 21.59
C GLU A 226 4.69 7.43 21.41
N GLU A 227 3.99 7.49 20.29
CA GLU A 227 2.94 6.53 19.90
C GLU A 227 3.46 5.09 19.99
N ILE A 228 4.61 4.81 19.37
CA ILE A 228 5.20 3.47 19.39
C ILE A 228 5.59 3.05 20.81
N LYS A 229 6.27 3.91 21.58
CA LYS A 229 6.71 3.58 22.95
C LYS A 229 5.52 3.28 23.87
N ARG A 230 4.47 4.11 23.81
CA ARG A 230 3.25 3.97 24.57
C ARG A 230 2.58 2.61 24.29
N ASP A 231 2.32 2.30 23.01
CA ASP A 231 1.51 1.14 22.63
C ASP A 231 2.29 -0.17 22.66
N THR A 232 3.63 -0.10 22.63
CA THR A 232 4.49 -1.29 22.83
C THR A 232 4.92 -1.48 24.28
N LYS A 233 4.53 -0.58 25.20
CA LYS A 233 4.94 -0.61 26.62
C LYS A 233 6.46 -0.79 26.78
N ASN A 234 7.24 -0.17 25.90
CA ASN A 234 8.71 -0.26 25.81
C ASN A 234 9.28 -1.70 25.67
N LYS A 235 8.47 -2.69 25.28
CA LYS A 235 8.91 -4.08 25.02
C LYS A 235 9.63 -4.27 23.69
N ILE A 236 10.35 -3.24 23.25
CA ILE A 236 11.03 -3.21 21.95
C ILE A 236 12.48 -2.70 22.06
N SER A 237 13.26 -2.95 21.01
CA SER A 237 14.62 -2.42 20.87
C SER A 237 14.61 -0.92 20.53
N LYS A 238 15.81 -0.33 20.36
CA LYS A 238 15.97 1.01 19.77
C LYS A 238 15.23 1.09 18.43
N ILE A 239 14.48 2.17 18.24
CA ILE A 239 13.73 2.43 17.00
C ILE A 239 14.66 3.12 15.99
N THR A 240 14.77 2.55 14.82
CA THR A 240 15.30 3.25 13.64
C THR A 240 14.15 3.91 12.93
N ILE A 241 14.25 5.22 12.63
CA ILE A 241 13.19 6.00 12.00
C ILE A 241 13.75 6.79 10.82
N ARG A 242 13.02 6.81 9.71
CA ARG A 242 13.32 7.63 8.53
C ARG A 242 12.04 8.19 7.91
N LYS A 243 12.16 9.30 7.19
CA LYS A 243 11.07 9.88 6.42
C LYS A 243 10.74 8.96 5.22
N ALA A 244 9.46 8.66 5.03
CA ALA A 244 8.94 7.81 3.97
C ALA A 244 7.93 8.52 3.04
N GLY A 245 7.78 9.83 3.20
CA GLY A 245 6.95 10.67 2.32
C GLY A 245 6.31 11.84 3.04
N ASP A 246 5.86 12.81 2.26
CA ASP A 246 5.09 13.95 2.73
C ASP A 246 3.59 13.63 2.62
N ILE A 247 2.80 14.04 3.62
CA ILE A 247 1.34 13.86 3.64
C ILE A 247 0.58 15.18 3.73
N GLY A 248 1.27 16.27 4.05
CA GLY A 248 0.75 17.62 4.16
C GLY A 248 1.80 18.60 4.67
N PRO A 249 1.46 19.89 4.82
CA PRO A 249 2.37 20.87 5.43
C PRO A 249 2.79 20.39 6.83
N HIS A 250 4.09 20.33 7.07
CA HIS A 250 4.70 19.87 8.33
C HIS A 250 4.25 18.49 8.83
N ALA A 251 3.60 17.69 8.00
CA ALA A 251 3.14 16.35 8.34
C ALA A 251 3.76 15.32 7.39
N TYR A 252 4.35 14.29 7.97
CA TYR A 252 5.15 13.30 7.26
C TYR A 252 4.66 11.90 7.53
N ARG A 253 4.92 11.01 6.58
CA ARG A 253 4.92 9.57 6.81
C ARG A 253 6.31 9.16 7.25
N TRP A 254 6.40 8.49 8.38
CA TRP A 254 7.63 7.93 8.94
C TRP A 254 7.62 6.41 8.82
N GLN A 255 8.70 5.85 8.37
CA GLN A 255 8.95 4.42 8.45
C GLN A 255 9.85 4.17 9.66
N CYS A 256 9.33 3.36 10.58
CA CYS A 256 10.00 2.95 11.80
C CYS A 256 10.31 1.46 11.75
N GLN A 257 11.49 1.07 12.24
CA GLN A 257 11.89 -0.33 12.35
C GLN A 257 12.41 -0.59 13.77
N PHE A 258 11.93 -1.66 14.39
CA PHE A 258 12.35 -2.10 15.72
C PHE A 258 12.12 -3.61 15.89
N LYS A 259 12.77 -4.20 16.93
CA LYS A 259 12.60 -5.61 17.27
C LYS A 259 11.84 -5.76 18.58
N VAL A 260 11.03 -6.78 18.67
CA VAL A 260 10.37 -7.22 19.91
C VAL A 260 11.40 -7.91 20.81
N LYS A 261 11.44 -7.52 22.11
CA LYS A 261 12.33 -8.09 23.15
C LYS A 261 11.84 -9.41 23.68
#